data_b6ecb5854068802f6179934023847ec4
#
_entry.id   b6ecb5854068802f6179934023847ec4
#
_cell.length_a   1.000
_cell.length_b   1.000
_cell.length_c   1.000
_cell.angle_alpha   90.00
_cell.angle_beta   90.00
_cell.angle_gamma   90.00
#
_symmetry.space_group_name_H-M   'P 1'
#
loop_
_entity.id
_entity.type
_entity.pdbx_description
1 polymer ?
#
loop_
_entity_poly.entity_id
_entity_poly.type
_entity_poly.pdbx_seq_one_letter_code
_entity_poly.pdbx_strand_id
1 'polypeptide(L)'
;GLGDSAQGWIDVARMLGRNQALQHVRFVLPTAPTQPVTVNMGMSMTSWFDLYSLTDLEQGEDEAGMLSSVSSVMKLVEQETDGSAPGLNGHRVPMSRIVLAGFSQGGAIAQLLGLTSKERPAGVAALSTWLPLHKKISSLRASQQTYPFFQAHGTADPMVDYEFGRRSFEAVQNDLGFGHQAEWHEYQMPHSACPAEITDLAAWLERVLGL
;
A
#
# COMPACT_ATOMS: atom_id res chain seq x y z
N GLY A 1 -5.99 7.28 -0.50
CA GLY A 1 -5.46 8.19 0.51
C GLY A 1 -6.55 8.73 1.41
N LEU A 2 -6.16 9.52 2.42
CA LEU A 2 -7.08 10.19 3.34
C LEU A 2 -8.11 11.04 2.56
N GLY A 3 -9.40 10.92 2.90
CA GLY A 3 -10.48 11.65 2.26
C GLY A 3 -10.87 11.15 0.87
N ASP A 4 -10.15 10.18 0.30
CA ASP A 4 -10.42 9.63 -1.02
C ASP A 4 -11.24 8.33 -0.94
N SER A 5 -11.63 7.82 -2.09
CA SER A 5 -12.37 6.57 -2.25
C SER A 5 -11.80 5.73 -3.39
N ALA A 6 -12.37 4.55 -3.62
CA ALA A 6 -12.05 3.72 -4.77
C ALA A 6 -12.12 4.48 -6.11
N GLN A 7 -12.98 5.48 -6.22
CA GLN A 7 -13.17 6.29 -7.45
C GLN A 7 -11.90 7.04 -7.87
N GLY A 8 -11.09 7.52 -6.91
CA GLY A 8 -9.85 8.23 -7.20
C GLY A 8 -8.79 7.37 -7.91
N TRP A 9 -8.90 6.04 -7.82
CA TRP A 9 -7.92 5.10 -8.39
C TRP A 9 -8.48 4.23 -9.53
N ILE A 10 -9.76 4.35 -9.85
CA ILE A 10 -10.38 3.56 -10.94
C ILE A 10 -9.68 3.81 -12.28
N ASP A 11 -9.30 5.04 -12.59
CA ASP A 11 -8.66 5.34 -13.88
C ASP A 11 -7.23 4.77 -13.95
N VAL A 12 -6.49 4.74 -12.84
CA VAL A 12 -5.20 4.06 -12.77
C VAL A 12 -5.38 2.56 -13.00
N ALA A 13 -6.35 1.92 -12.32
CA ALA A 13 -6.65 0.50 -12.54
C ALA A 13 -7.04 0.21 -13.99
N ARG A 14 -7.83 1.10 -14.63
CA ARG A 14 -8.17 1.00 -16.05
C ARG A 14 -6.96 1.17 -16.96
N MET A 15 -6.05 2.09 -16.65
CA MET A 15 -4.81 2.27 -17.41
C MET A 15 -3.94 1.02 -17.33
N LEU A 16 -3.73 0.48 -16.14
CA LEU A 16 -2.98 -0.77 -15.93
C LEU A 16 -3.65 -1.94 -16.68
N GLY A 17 -4.97 -2.08 -16.61
CA GLY A 17 -5.72 -3.13 -17.30
C GLY A 17 -5.76 -3.02 -18.84
N ARG A 18 -5.34 -1.88 -19.42
CA ARG A 18 -5.13 -1.74 -20.86
C ARG A 18 -3.79 -2.29 -21.33
N ASN A 19 -2.85 -2.47 -20.43
CA ASN A 19 -1.61 -3.17 -20.73
C ASN A 19 -1.91 -4.63 -21.02
N GLN A 20 -1.46 -5.13 -22.17
CA GLN A 20 -1.75 -6.48 -22.64
C GLN A 20 -1.32 -7.56 -21.65
N ALA A 21 -0.19 -7.38 -20.97
CA ALA A 21 0.29 -8.31 -19.95
C ALA A 21 -0.62 -8.31 -18.70
N LEU A 22 -1.17 -7.16 -18.32
CA LEU A 22 -1.96 -6.99 -17.11
C LEU A 22 -3.48 -7.15 -17.31
N GLN A 23 -3.95 -7.41 -18.53
CA GLN A 23 -5.39 -7.53 -18.83
C GLN A 23 -6.11 -8.63 -18.04
N HIS A 24 -5.36 -9.62 -17.53
CA HIS A 24 -5.88 -10.73 -16.71
C HIS A 24 -5.83 -10.43 -15.21
N VAL A 25 -5.27 -9.29 -14.83
CA VAL A 25 -5.18 -8.88 -13.43
C VAL A 25 -6.51 -8.32 -12.97
N ARG A 26 -7.01 -8.85 -11.87
CA ARG A 26 -8.18 -8.32 -11.17
C ARG A 26 -7.74 -7.21 -10.21
N PHE A 27 -8.32 -6.02 -10.33
CA PHE A 27 -8.08 -4.90 -9.43
C PHE A 27 -9.22 -4.80 -8.40
N VAL A 28 -8.89 -4.90 -7.13
CA VAL A 28 -9.82 -4.72 -6.00
C VAL A 28 -9.47 -3.39 -5.32
N LEU A 29 -10.40 -2.45 -5.31
CA LEU A 29 -10.20 -1.08 -4.83
C LEU A 29 -11.11 -0.83 -3.61
N PRO A 30 -10.72 -1.20 -2.39
CA PRO A 30 -11.53 -0.92 -1.22
C PRO A 30 -11.54 0.58 -0.87
N THR A 31 -12.70 1.07 -0.45
CA THR A 31 -12.83 2.40 0.16
C THR A 31 -12.71 2.27 1.67
N ALA A 32 -11.91 3.15 2.28
CA ALA A 32 -11.77 3.22 3.73
C ALA A 32 -13.11 3.60 4.41
N PRO A 33 -13.34 3.20 5.66
CA PRO A 33 -14.51 3.65 6.42
C PRO A 33 -14.49 5.16 6.64
N THR A 34 -15.68 5.75 6.82
CA THR A 34 -15.81 7.16 7.24
C THR A 34 -15.66 7.23 8.75
N GLN A 35 -14.73 8.05 9.23
CA GLN A 35 -14.47 8.25 10.66
C GLN A 35 -13.93 9.66 10.94
N PRO A 36 -14.02 10.17 12.17
CA PRO A 36 -13.42 11.43 12.56
C PRO A 36 -11.89 11.38 12.37
N VAL A 37 -11.29 12.47 11.90
CA VAL A 37 -9.84 12.58 11.69
C VAL A 37 -9.30 13.78 12.46
N THR A 38 -8.43 13.50 13.44
CA THR A 38 -7.96 14.49 14.42
C THR A 38 -7.22 15.66 13.77
N VAL A 39 -6.31 15.41 12.81
CA VAL A 39 -5.57 16.47 12.11
C VAL A 39 -6.49 17.42 11.33
N ASN A 40 -7.68 16.98 10.99
CA ASN A 40 -8.72 17.77 10.33
C ASN A 40 -9.83 18.22 11.31
N MET A 41 -9.46 18.55 12.53
CA MET A 41 -10.36 19.06 13.59
C MET A 41 -11.53 18.10 13.91
N GLY A 42 -11.33 16.80 13.79
CA GLY A 42 -12.33 15.77 14.02
C GLY A 42 -13.41 15.67 12.94
N MET A 43 -13.24 16.31 11.79
CA MET A 43 -14.18 16.15 10.67
C MET A 43 -14.17 14.70 10.17
N SER A 44 -15.37 14.18 9.94
CA SER A 44 -15.55 12.83 9.42
C SER A 44 -15.24 12.77 7.92
N MET A 45 -14.32 11.87 7.55
CA MET A 45 -13.97 11.59 6.17
C MET A 45 -13.51 10.13 6.01
N THR A 46 -13.37 9.67 4.79
CA THR A 46 -12.81 8.33 4.52
C THR A 46 -11.38 8.29 5.02
N SER A 47 -11.07 7.34 5.90
CA SER A 47 -9.76 7.19 6.52
C SER A 47 -9.53 5.75 6.96
N TRP A 48 -8.32 5.24 6.72
CA TRP A 48 -7.93 3.91 7.20
C TRP A 48 -7.63 3.90 8.71
N PHE A 49 -7.14 5.02 9.24
CA PHE A 49 -6.81 5.20 10.66
C PHE A 49 -6.79 6.68 11.00
N ASP A 50 -6.86 7.04 12.27
CA ASP A 50 -6.78 8.43 12.69
C ASP A 50 -5.37 8.99 12.47
N LEU A 51 -5.29 10.23 12.03
CA LEU A 51 -4.04 10.95 11.77
C LEU A 51 -3.97 12.18 12.67
N TYR A 52 -2.95 12.22 13.52
CA TYR A 52 -2.77 13.28 14.51
C TYR A 52 -1.92 14.44 14.01
N SER A 53 -0.99 14.18 13.08
CA SER A 53 -0.07 15.18 12.52
C SER A 53 0.24 14.86 11.05
N LEU A 54 0.49 15.91 10.26
CA LEU A 54 1.05 15.79 8.90
C LEU A 54 2.56 16.06 8.87
N THR A 55 3.08 16.74 9.90
CA THR A 55 4.50 17.09 9.99
C THR A 55 5.34 16.09 10.78
N ASP A 56 4.70 15.32 11.65
CA ASP A 56 5.32 14.23 12.39
C ASP A 56 4.40 13.02 12.39
N LEU A 57 4.55 12.19 11.36
CA LEU A 57 3.72 11.00 11.14
C LEU A 57 4.00 9.86 12.13
N GLU A 58 5.12 9.94 12.88
CA GLU A 58 5.48 8.96 13.92
C GLU A 58 4.96 9.38 15.31
N GLN A 59 4.49 10.62 15.46
CA GLN A 59 3.98 11.10 16.73
C GLN A 59 2.54 10.66 16.94
N GLY A 60 2.33 9.76 17.89
CA GLY A 60 1.00 9.34 18.30
C GLY A 60 0.26 8.51 17.25
N GLU A 61 0.94 7.56 16.60
CA GLU A 61 0.31 6.69 15.60
C GLU A 61 -0.90 5.94 16.18
N ASP A 62 -1.99 5.92 15.44
CA ASP A 62 -3.21 5.16 15.76
C ASP A 62 -3.00 3.66 15.45
N GLU A 63 -2.19 3.00 16.27
CA GLU A 63 -1.89 1.57 16.12
C GLU A 63 -3.16 0.72 16.05
N ALA A 64 -4.15 1.00 16.90
CA ALA A 64 -5.38 0.23 16.94
C ALA A 64 -6.20 0.38 15.66
N GLY A 65 -6.34 1.59 15.14
CA GLY A 65 -7.01 1.87 13.86
C GLY A 65 -6.26 1.26 12.68
N MET A 66 -4.92 1.34 12.66
CA MET A 66 -4.09 0.71 11.63
C MET A 66 -4.29 -0.80 11.60
N LEU A 67 -4.21 -1.48 12.75
CA LEU A 67 -4.38 -2.94 12.83
C LEU A 67 -5.81 -3.38 12.51
N SER A 68 -6.81 -2.58 12.89
CA SER A 68 -8.21 -2.80 12.50
C SER A 68 -8.40 -2.72 10.99
N SER A 69 -7.78 -1.74 10.35
CA SER A 69 -7.80 -1.57 8.89
C SER A 69 -7.08 -2.70 8.17
N VAL A 70 -5.92 -3.13 8.67
CA VAL A 70 -5.22 -4.34 8.19
C VAL A 70 -6.14 -5.55 8.25
N SER A 71 -6.82 -5.78 9.39
CA SER A 71 -7.77 -6.89 9.54
C SER A 71 -8.93 -6.81 8.54
N SER A 72 -9.42 -5.60 8.27
CA SER A 72 -10.52 -5.38 7.32
C SER A 72 -10.10 -5.67 5.87
N VAL A 73 -8.90 -5.22 5.47
CA VAL A 73 -8.36 -5.52 4.13
C VAL A 73 -7.98 -6.99 4.01
N MET A 74 -7.44 -7.61 5.08
CA MET A 74 -7.13 -9.05 5.08
C MET A 74 -8.36 -9.90 4.79
N LYS A 75 -9.55 -9.54 5.26
CA LYS A 75 -10.80 -10.28 4.92
C LYS A 75 -11.09 -10.26 3.42
N LEU A 76 -10.76 -9.17 2.72
CA LEU A 76 -10.88 -9.13 1.25
C LEU A 76 -9.86 -10.06 0.59
N VAL A 77 -8.62 -10.07 1.10
CA VAL A 77 -7.59 -11.01 0.63
C VAL A 77 -8.01 -12.45 0.87
N GLU A 78 -8.58 -12.77 2.03
CA GLU A 78 -9.11 -14.10 2.35
C GLU A 78 -10.20 -14.54 1.36
N GLN A 79 -11.11 -13.64 0.99
CA GLN A 79 -12.14 -13.91 -0.02
C GLN A 79 -11.55 -14.20 -1.40
N GLU A 80 -10.46 -13.55 -1.79
CA GLU A 80 -9.74 -13.87 -3.02
C GLU A 80 -9.04 -15.24 -2.92
N THR A 81 -8.43 -15.54 -1.77
CA THR A 81 -7.67 -16.79 -1.57
C THR A 81 -8.55 -18.02 -1.39
N ASP A 82 -9.74 -17.89 -0.81
CA ASP A 82 -10.70 -18.99 -0.65
C ASP A 82 -11.66 -19.13 -1.84
N GLY A 83 -11.69 -18.15 -2.74
CA GLY A 83 -12.54 -18.14 -3.94
C GLY A 83 -13.97 -17.65 -3.69
N SER A 84 -14.27 -17.10 -2.51
CA SER A 84 -15.60 -16.58 -2.16
C SER A 84 -15.84 -15.15 -2.64
N ALA A 85 -14.81 -14.45 -3.12
CA ALA A 85 -14.97 -13.08 -3.63
C ALA A 85 -15.93 -13.03 -4.82
N PRO A 86 -16.75 -11.98 -4.93
CA PRO A 86 -17.70 -11.82 -6.02
C PRO A 86 -17.05 -11.93 -7.40
N GLY A 87 -17.57 -12.78 -8.27
CA GLY A 87 -17.09 -12.98 -9.63
C GLY A 87 -15.95 -13.99 -9.79
N LEU A 88 -15.40 -14.55 -8.71
CA LEU A 88 -14.40 -15.62 -8.79
C LEU A 88 -15.00 -17.01 -9.04
N ASN A 89 -16.30 -17.21 -8.73
CA ASN A 89 -16.99 -18.49 -8.95
C ASN A 89 -16.23 -19.70 -8.39
N GLY A 90 -15.62 -19.54 -7.21
CA GLY A 90 -14.83 -20.56 -6.52
C GLY A 90 -13.37 -20.67 -7.00
N HIS A 91 -12.92 -19.86 -7.95
CA HIS A 91 -11.50 -19.78 -8.30
C HIS A 91 -10.71 -19.12 -7.17
N ARG A 92 -9.67 -19.79 -6.70
CA ARG A 92 -8.79 -19.33 -5.63
C ARG A 92 -7.57 -18.63 -6.20
N VAL A 93 -7.26 -17.47 -5.67
CA VAL A 93 -6.03 -16.73 -6.00
C VAL A 93 -5.05 -16.85 -4.83
N PRO A 94 -3.96 -17.62 -4.91
CA PRO A 94 -3.05 -17.77 -3.79
C PRO A 94 -2.40 -16.44 -3.43
N MET A 95 -2.07 -16.23 -2.14
CA MET A 95 -1.43 -15.00 -1.65
C MET A 95 -0.18 -14.63 -2.45
N SER A 96 0.58 -15.62 -2.91
CA SER A 96 1.75 -15.42 -3.78
C SER A 96 1.44 -14.84 -5.18
N ARG A 97 0.17 -14.69 -5.52
CA ARG A 97 -0.30 -14.03 -6.75
C ARG A 97 -1.05 -12.72 -6.45
N ILE A 98 -1.07 -12.27 -5.20
CA ILE A 98 -1.73 -11.04 -4.77
C ILE A 98 -0.65 -9.98 -4.53
N VAL A 99 -0.79 -8.83 -5.17
CA VAL A 99 0.00 -7.63 -4.90
C VAL A 99 -0.83 -6.71 -4.01
N LEU A 100 -0.23 -6.24 -2.93
CA LEU A 100 -0.80 -5.23 -2.03
C LEU A 100 -0.27 -3.87 -2.46
N ALA A 101 -1.15 -2.98 -2.87
CA ALA A 101 -0.75 -1.66 -3.34
C ALA A 101 -1.54 -0.55 -2.66
N GLY A 102 -0.91 0.59 -2.45
CA GLY A 102 -1.60 1.74 -1.87
C GLY A 102 -0.84 3.04 -2.01
N PHE A 103 -1.59 4.14 -1.93
CA PHE A 103 -1.11 5.50 -1.97
C PHE A 103 -1.34 6.17 -0.62
N SER A 104 -0.36 6.92 -0.12
CA SER A 104 -0.47 7.70 1.12
C SER A 104 -0.89 6.78 2.30
N GLN A 105 -1.95 7.08 3.03
CA GLN A 105 -2.52 6.22 4.08
C GLN A 105 -2.75 4.77 3.61
N GLY A 106 -3.25 4.57 2.38
CA GLY A 106 -3.43 3.25 1.79
C GLY A 106 -2.11 2.51 1.59
N GLY A 107 -1.04 3.23 1.25
CA GLY A 107 0.32 2.69 1.14
C GLY A 107 0.88 2.22 2.49
N ALA A 108 0.60 2.97 3.56
CA ALA A 108 0.95 2.56 4.92
C ALA A 108 0.23 1.24 5.30
N ILE A 109 -1.07 1.13 5.02
CA ILE A 109 -1.82 -0.11 5.29
C ILE A 109 -1.34 -1.27 4.40
N ALA A 110 -1.03 -1.05 3.12
CA ALA A 110 -0.50 -2.10 2.24
C ALA A 110 0.83 -2.67 2.75
N GLN A 111 1.74 -1.79 3.21
CA GLN A 111 3.00 -2.21 3.83
C GLN A 111 2.76 -3.00 5.12
N LEU A 112 1.95 -2.47 6.02
CA LEU A 112 1.67 -3.11 7.30
C LEU A 112 1.01 -4.48 7.10
N LEU A 113 0.05 -4.60 6.18
CA LEU A 113 -0.58 -5.86 5.82
C LEU A 113 0.46 -6.88 5.30
N GLY A 114 1.33 -6.48 4.36
CA GLY A 114 2.36 -7.36 3.83
C GLY A 114 3.35 -7.84 4.90
N LEU A 115 3.75 -6.94 5.82
CA LEU A 115 4.70 -7.25 6.90
C LEU A 115 4.10 -8.11 8.02
N THR A 116 2.79 -7.97 8.29
CA THR A 116 2.09 -8.72 9.34
C THR A 116 1.39 -9.98 8.83
N SER A 117 1.32 -10.18 7.51
CA SER A 117 0.77 -11.40 6.92
C SER A 117 1.67 -12.61 7.18
N LYS A 118 1.04 -13.76 7.50
CA LYS A 118 1.74 -15.05 7.63
C LYS A 118 2.17 -15.61 6.28
N GLU A 119 1.38 -15.34 5.25
CA GLU A 119 1.65 -15.78 3.89
C GLU A 119 2.33 -14.66 3.08
N ARG A 120 3.26 -15.05 2.22
CA ARG A 120 4.03 -14.13 1.39
C ARG A 120 3.17 -13.62 0.23
N PRO A 121 2.96 -12.29 0.08
CA PRO A 121 2.34 -11.73 -1.12
C PRO A 121 3.26 -11.84 -2.34
N ALA A 122 2.71 -11.65 -3.54
CA ALA A 122 3.51 -11.47 -4.76
C ALA A 122 4.45 -10.27 -4.64
N GLY A 123 3.97 -9.20 -4.02
CA GLY A 123 4.74 -7.99 -3.75
C GLY A 123 3.90 -6.92 -3.04
N VAL A 124 4.58 -5.85 -2.63
CA VAL A 124 3.95 -4.64 -2.07
C VAL A 124 4.38 -3.43 -2.88
N ALA A 125 3.43 -2.59 -3.28
CA ALA A 125 3.69 -1.30 -3.91
C ALA A 125 3.18 -0.16 -3.02
N ALA A 126 4.09 0.70 -2.58
CA ALA A 126 3.88 1.78 -1.63
C ALA A 126 4.15 3.13 -2.32
N LEU A 127 3.09 3.92 -2.59
CA LEU A 127 3.18 5.14 -3.37
C LEU A 127 2.98 6.35 -2.44
N SER A 128 3.93 7.31 -2.45
CA SER A 128 3.90 8.57 -1.69
C SER A 128 3.48 8.35 -0.23
N THR A 129 4.20 7.48 0.47
CA THR A 129 3.81 6.98 1.80
C THR A 129 5.02 6.77 2.71
N TRP A 130 4.76 6.32 3.93
CA TRP A 130 5.74 6.03 4.96
C TRP A 130 5.56 4.62 5.55
N LEU A 131 6.58 4.12 6.25
CA LEU A 131 6.50 2.88 7.02
C LEU A 131 5.79 3.14 8.35
N PRO A 132 4.55 2.65 8.54
CA PRO A 132 3.82 2.86 9.77
C PRO A 132 4.37 1.99 10.90
N LEU A 133 4.20 2.43 12.13
CA LEU A 133 4.62 1.72 13.34
C LEU A 133 6.11 1.32 13.30
N HIS A 134 6.94 2.14 12.68
CA HIS A 134 8.35 1.85 12.42
C HIS A 134 9.09 1.31 13.65
N LYS A 135 8.89 1.93 14.82
CA LYS A 135 9.53 1.53 16.09
C LYS A 135 9.08 0.14 16.61
N LYS A 136 7.94 -0.34 16.14
CA LYS A 136 7.33 -1.60 16.60
C LYS A 136 7.28 -2.66 15.51
N ILE A 137 7.52 -2.29 14.24
CA ILE A 137 7.26 -3.16 13.11
C ILE A 137 8.01 -4.48 13.19
N SER A 138 9.23 -4.50 13.70
CA SER A 138 10.01 -5.72 13.88
C SER A 138 9.35 -6.73 14.81
N SER A 139 8.59 -6.26 15.82
CA SER A 139 7.83 -7.12 16.73
C SER A 139 6.47 -7.54 16.17
N LEU A 140 5.93 -6.77 15.24
CA LEU A 140 4.64 -7.04 14.59
C LEU A 140 4.76 -7.98 13.38
N ARG A 141 5.95 -8.11 12.81
CA ARG A 141 6.17 -8.99 11.64
C ARG A 141 5.80 -10.44 11.96
N ALA A 142 4.95 -11.02 11.11
CA ALA A 142 4.57 -12.43 11.25
C ALA A 142 5.68 -13.38 10.85
N SER A 143 6.61 -12.95 9.98
CA SER A 143 7.77 -13.74 9.54
C SER A 143 8.89 -12.81 9.08
N GLN A 144 10.11 -13.37 8.91
CA GLN A 144 11.25 -12.66 8.32
C GLN A 144 11.28 -12.77 6.78
N GLN A 145 10.20 -13.26 6.16
CA GLN A 145 10.12 -13.37 4.71
C GLN A 145 10.19 -11.99 4.06
N THR A 146 10.87 -11.93 2.93
CA THR A 146 10.94 -10.77 2.06
C THR A 146 10.27 -11.08 0.72
N TYR A 147 9.81 -10.07 0.03
CA TYR A 147 9.09 -10.15 -1.25
C TYR A 147 9.42 -8.91 -2.07
N PRO A 148 9.16 -8.88 -3.38
CA PRO A 148 9.31 -7.68 -4.18
C PRO A 148 8.60 -6.48 -3.55
N PHE A 149 9.33 -5.40 -3.38
CA PHE A 149 8.83 -4.19 -2.74
C PHE A 149 9.15 -2.98 -3.62
N PHE A 150 8.11 -2.30 -4.07
CA PHE A 150 8.20 -1.09 -4.88
C PHE A 150 7.79 0.10 -4.03
N GLN A 151 8.66 1.07 -3.88
CA GLN A 151 8.28 2.35 -3.28
C GLN A 151 8.58 3.50 -4.22
N ALA A 152 7.60 4.36 -4.41
CA ALA A 152 7.69 5.53 -5.26
C ALA A 152 7.29 6.79 -4.49
N HIS A 153 7.94 7.92 -4.79
CA HIS A 153 7.69 9.18 -4.08
C HIS A 153 7.88 10.41 -4.97
N GLY A 154 7.08 11.44 -4.71
CA GLY A 154 7.25 12.74 -5.34
C GLY A 154 8.33 13.57 -4.64
N THR A 155 9.30 14.10 -5.40
CA THR A 155 10.39 14.92 -4.84
C THR A 155 9.94 16.30 -4.33
N ALA A 156 8.72 16.72 -4.68
CA ALA A 156 8.08 17.96 -4.24
C ALA A 156 6.79 17.71 -3.45
N ASP A 157 6.70 16.56 -2.76
CA ASP A 157 5.52 16.17 -1.97
C ASP A 157 5.39 17.04 -0.71
N PRO A 158 4.31 17.86 -0.60
CA PRO A 158 4.10 18.74 0.55
C PRO A 158 3.33 18.06 1.70
N MET A 159 2.82 16.83 1.51
CA MET A 159 1.95 16.14 2.46
C MET A 159 2.69 15.04 3.22
N VAL A 160 3.45 14.22 2.51
CA VAL A 160 4.38 13.25 3.06
C VAL A 160 5.76 13.65 2.58
N ASP A 161 6.54 14.25 3.48
CA ASP A 161 7.87 14.75 3.15
C ASP A 161 8.74 13.67 2.47
N TYR A 162 9.44 14.07 1.40
CA TYR A 162 10.27 13.17 0.61
C TYR A 162 11.31 12.42 1.46
N GLU A 163 11.99 13.15 2.35
CA GLU A 163 13.01 12.56 3.24
C GLU A 163 12.39 11.56 4.22
N PHE A 164 11.13 11.78 4.61
CA PHE A 164 10.41 10.83 5.46
C PHE A 164 10.08 9.53 4.70
N GLY A 165 9.62 9.66 3.47
CA GLY A 165 9.42 8.51 2.57
C GLY A 165 10.72 7.76 2.29
N ARG A 166 11.82 8.49 2.07
CA ARG A 166 13.14 7.93 1.81
C ARG A 166 13.69 7.14 3.01
N ARG A 167 13.63 7.71 4.21
CA ARG A 167 14.01 7.01 5.46
C ARG A 167 13.15 5.77 5.71
N SER A 168 11.86 5.84 5.42
CA SER A 168 10.96 4.68 5.50
C SER A 168 11.40 3.55 4.57
N PHE A 169 11.78 3.88 3.33
CA PHE A 169 12.31 2.91 2.37
C PHE A 169 13.63 2.29 2.86
N GLU A 170 14.55 3.10 3.37
CA GLU A 170 15.84 2.63 3.90
C GLU A 170 15.64 1.66 5.06
N ALA A 171 14.67 1.91 5.93
CA ALA A 171 14.31 0.99 7.00
C ALA A 171 13.79 -0.35 6.44
N VAL A 172 12.93 -0.34 5.41
CA VAL A 172 12.47 -1.57 4.75
C VAL A 172 13.66 -2.31 4.12
N GLN A 173 14.49 -1.60 3.37
CA GLN A 173 15.61 -2.19 2.65
C GLN A 173 16.66 -2.80 3.60
N ASN A 174 17.07 -2.05 4.61
CA ASN A 174 18.22 -2.38 5.47
C ASN A 174 17.78 -3.05 6.77
N ASP A 175 16.90 -2.41 7.56
CA ASP A 175 16.56 -2.88 8.90
C ASP A 175 15.63 -4.09 8.86
N LEU A 176 14.70 -4.13 7.89
CA LEU A 176 13.81 -5.26 7.67
C LEU A 176 14.38 -6.31 6.70
N GLY A 177 15.57 -6.06 6.12
CA GLY A 177 16.34 -7.03 5.35
C GLY A 177 15.81 -7.33 3.95
N PHE A 178 15.02 -6.42 3.35
CA PHE A 178 14.53 -6.61 1.98
C PHE A 178 15.65 -6.54 0.94
N GLY A 179 16.71 -5.75 1.20
CA GLY A 179 17.89 -5.66 0.34
C GLY A 179 17.52 -5.32 -1.12
N HIS A 180 17.98 -6.14 -2.04
CA HIS A 180 17.73 -5.96 -3.48
C HIS A 180 16.29 -6.24 -3.92
N GLN A 181 15.43 -6.74 -3.07
CA GLN A 181 13.99 -6.90 -3.37
C GLN A 181 13.21 -5.59 -3.23
N ALA A 182 13.79 -4.58 -2.57
CA ALA A 182 13.22 -3.26 -2.44
C ALA A 182 13.77 -2.34 -3.52
N GLU A 183 12.87 -1.71 -4.28
CA GLU A 183 13.15 -0.77 -5.36
C GLU A 183 12.61 0.61 -4.98
N TRP A 184 13.45 1.65 -5.09
CA TRP A 184 13.06 3.05 -4.90
C TRP A 184 12.94 3.77 -6.23
N HIS A 185 11.82 4.50 -6.40
CA HIS A 185 11.56 5.34 -7.56
C HIS A 185 11.17 6.75 -7.10
N GLU A 186 11.64 7.77 -7.80
CA GLU A 186 11.32 9.16 -7.49
C GLU A 186 10.92 9.92 -8.75
N TYR A 187 9.99 10.84 -8.56
CA TYR A 187 9.43 11.61 -9.66
C TYR A 187 9.28 13.08 -9.26
N GLN A 188 9.50 13.98 -10.21
CA GLN A 188 9.27 15.41 -9.98
C GLN A 188 7.77 15.71 -9.96
N MET A 189 7.12 15.41 -8.86
CA MET A 189 5.68 15.62 -8.66
C MET A 189 5.38 15.94 -7.18
N PRO A 190 4.21 16.59 -6.91
CA PRO A 190 3.70 16.75 -5.54
C PRO A 190 3.10 15.42 -5.02
N HIS A 191 2.25 15.48 -3.97
CA HIS A 191 1.51 14.33 -3.42
C HIS A 191 0.45 13.82 -4.40
N SER A 192 0.89 13.11 -5.44
CA SER A 192 0.05 12.62 -6.54
C SER A 192 0.72 11.40 -7.20
N ALA A 193 0.08 10.87 -8.24
CA ALA A 193 0.69 9.91 -9.15
C ALA A 193 0.93 10.56 -10.52
N CYS A 194 1.97 10.14 -11.24
CA CYS A 194 2.27 10.63 -12.58
C CYS A 194 2.35 9.47 -13.61
N PRO A 195 2.24 9.76 -14.91
CA PRO A 195 2.29 8.71 -15.94
C PRO A 195 3.57 7.86 -15.90
N ALA A 196 4.72 8.45 -15.58
CA ALA A 196 5.98 7.73 -15.48
C ALA A 196 5.94 6.71 -14.33
N GLU A 197 5.47 7.11 -13.14
CA GLU A 197 5.27 6.22 -12.01
C GLU A 197 4.35 5.03 -12.36
N ILE A 198 3.23 5.30 -13.04
CA ILE A 198 2.29 4.24 -13.41
C ILE A 198 2.89 3.30 -14.46
N THR A 199 3.75 3.80 -15.36
CA THR A 199 4.49 2.98 -16.32
C THR A 199 5.49 2.06 -15.61
N ASP A 200 6.27 2.60 -14.66
CA ASP A 200 7.24 1.81 -13.90
C ASP A 200 6.54 0.79 -12.98
N LEU A 201 5.41 1.18 -12.37
CA LEU A 201 4.57 0.27 -11.60
C LEU A 201 4.02 -0.87 -12.47
N ALA A 202 3.58 -0.60 -13.72
CA ALA A 202 3.11 -1.62 -14.64
C ALA A 202 4.24 -2.63 -14.96
N ALA A 203 5.43 -2.16 -15.31
CA ALA A 203 6.57 -3.02 -15.58
C ALA A 203 7.00 -3.85 -14.36
N TRP A 204 6.91 -3.27 -13.17
CA TRP A 204 7.16 -3.99 -11.92
C TRP A 204 6.10 -5.08 -11.67
N LEU A 205 4.81 -4.77 -11.89
CA LEU A 205 3.72 -5.74 -11.76
C LEU A 205 3.91 -6.93 -12.70
N GLU A 206 4.28 -6.70 -13.96
CA GLU A 206 4.59 -7.76 -14.93
C GLU A 206 5.67 -8.70 -14.40
N ARG A 207 6.78 -8.14 -13.88
CA ARG A 207 7.89 -8.94 -13.34
C ARG A 207 7.47 -9.79 -12.15
N VAL A 208 6.78 -9.18 -11.16
CA VAL A 208 6.47 -9.88 -9.91
C VAL A 208 5.34 -10.89 -10.05
N LEU A 209 4.48 -10.71 -11.05
CA LEU A 209 3.40 -11.65 -11.39
C LEU A 209 3.83 -12.70 -12.42
N GLY A 210 5.01 -12.56 -13.04
CA GLY A 210 5.53 -13.47 -14.05
C GLY A 210 4.66 -13.49 -15.32
N LEU A 211 4.30 -12.31 -15.81
CA LEU A 211 3.40 -12.10 -16.96
C LEU A 211 4.19 -11.71 -18.20
#